data_877cdfa62a39566951cd50417883044d
#
_entry.id   877cdfa62a39566951cd50417883044d
#
_cell.length_a   1.000
_cell.length_b   1.000
_cell.length_c   1.000
_cell.angle_alpha   90.00
_cell.angle_beta   90.00
_cell.angle_gamma   90.00
#
_symmetry.space_group_name_H-M   'P 1'
#
loop_
_entity.id
_entity.type
_entity.pdbx_description
1 polymer ?
#
loop_
_entity_poly.entity_id
_entity_poly.type
_entity_poly.pdbx_seq_one_letter_code
_entity_poly.pdbx_strand_id
1 'polypeptide(L)'
;MKAVYCPYCGGRTKRNGRTSSGSQRWRCTACGASTTLRYDDTAARLEEFLGWLLSKDSQAAMPGGGRSFRRRTAEFWEVWPMPVPDGELHRVLYVDGIWVARDLVVLICCSGERVVSWYMARSENSRAWSALMAPIPAPEVVVTDGGSGFAKAVRETWPRTRVQRCTFHAFSQVKRYTTTRPKLQAGRELYLIARDLMGIETLHRAELWVERYLDWCGFWADFLEDRTVVDGRRVYTHERLRRARSSLSSLVC
;
A
#
# COMPACT_ATOMS: atom_id res chain seq x y z
N MET A 1 9.48 27.46 -40.89
CA MET A 1 8.11 27.02 -40.53
C MET A 1 7.97 25.57 -40.95
N LYS A 2 7.55 24.67 -40.03
CA LYS A 2 7.26 23.26 -40.40
C LYS A 2 6.03 23.22 -41.32
N ALA A 3 6.11 22.48 -42.42
CA ALA A 3 4.97 22.26 -43.29
C ALA A 3 3.90 21.43 -42.56
N VAL A 4 2.64 21.88 -42.66
CA VAL A 4 1.48 21.19 -42.10
C VAL A 4 0.87 20.33 -43.17
N TYR A 5 0.73 19.04 -42.90
CA TYR A 5 0.14 18.07 -43.82
C TYR A 5 -1.28 17.70 -43.40
N CYS A 6 -2.10 17.30 -44.34
CA CYS A 6 -3.47 16.89 -44.09
C CYS A 6 -3.52 15.56 -43.36
N PRO A 7 -4.23 15.45 -42.21
CA PRO A 7 -4.33 14.19 -41.46
C PRO A 7 -5.16 13.09 -42.16
N TYR A 8 -5.89 13.46 -43.24
CA TYR A 8 -6.76 12.52 -43.96
C TYR A 8 -6.11 11.93 -45.20
N CYS A 9 -5.30 12.72 -45.94
CA CYS A 9 -4.74 12.26 -47.20
C CYS A 9 -3.22 12.54 -47.35
N GLY A 10 -2.55 13.08 -46.31
CA GLY A 10 -1.14 13.42 -46.36
C GLY A 10 -0.78 14.61 -47.28
N GLY A 11 -1.73 15.22 -47.99
CA GLY A 11 -1.49 16.32 -48.91
C GLY A 11 -1.09 17.61 -48.20
N ARG A 12 -0.47 18.55 -48.96
CA ARG A 12 -0.08 19.84 -48.40
C ARG A 12 -1.30 20.69 -48.02
N THR A 13 -1.16 21.44 -46.93
CA THR A 13 -2.22 22.36 -46.49
C THR A 13 -1.79 23.82 -46.64
N LYS A 14 -2.79 24.71 -46.77
CA LYS A 14 -2.62 26.15 -46.73
C LYS A 14 -3.40 26.77 -45.58
N ARG A 15 -3.00 27.93 -45.07
CA ARG A 15 -3.72 28.67 -44.06
C ARG A 15 -5.13 29.05 -44.57
N ASN A 16 -6.13 28.85 -43.72
CA ASN A 16 -7.54 29.09 -44.08
C ASN A 16 -8.27 29.80 -42.93
N GLY A 17 -7.84 31.01 -42.58
CA GLY A 17 -8.42 31.78 -41.50
C GLY A 17 -8.14 31.24 -40.10
N ARG A 18 -8.91 31.73 -39.14
CA ARG A 18 -8.85 31.30 -37.72
C ARG A 18 -10.20 30.83 -37.25
N THR A 19 -10.21 30.03 -36.18
CA THR A 19 -11.43 29.65 -35.42
C THR A 19 -11.89 30.84 -34.58
N SER A 20 -13.10 30.78 -34.03
CA SER A 20 -13.59 31.73 -33.02
C SER A 20 -12.72 31.81 -31.78
N SER A 21 -12.02 30.69 -31.44
CA SER A 21 -11.05 30.63 -30.34
C SER A 21 -9.63 31.09 -30.73
N GLY A 22 -9.44 31.68 -31.93
CA GLY A 22 -8.17 32.23 -32.40
C GLY A 22 -7.19 31.21 -33.00
N SER A 23 -7.51 29.89 -33.02
CA SER A 23 -6.63 28.87 -33.58
C SER A 23 -6.54 28.94 -35.10
N GLN A 24 -5.33 28.74 -35.65
CA GLN A 24 -5.11 28.75 -37.11
C GLN A 24 -5.83 27.55 -37.76
N ARG A 25 -6.68 27.83 -38.77
CA ARG A 25 -7.26 26.78 -39.62
C ARG A 25 -6.33 26.54 -40.83
N TRP A 26 -6.32 25.30 -41.25
CA TRP A 26 -5.59 24.80 -42.39
C TRP A 26 -6.56 24.07 -43.34
N ARG A 27 -6.42 24.30 -44.65
CA ARG A 27 -7.24 23.62 -45.67
C ARG A 27 -6.30 22.81 -46.57
N CYS A 28 -6.62 21.55 -46.78
CA CYS A 28 -5.91 20.69 -47.69
C CYS A 28 -6.09 21.14 -49.13
N THR A 29 -5.00 21.20 -49.89
CA THR A 29 -5.04 21.57 -51.29
C THR A 29 -5.45 20.42 -52.22
N ALA A 30 -5.34 19.16 -51.73
CA ALA A 30 -5.69 17.96 -52.48
C ALA A 30 -7.15 17.53 -52.24
N CYS A 31 -7.56 17.30 -50.99
CA CYS A 31 -8.90 16.78 -50.67
C CYS A 31 -9.88 17.82 -50.13
N GLY A 32 -9.46 19.09 -49.99
CA GLY A 32 -10.31 20.18 -49.49
C GLY A 32 -10.65 20.14 -47.99
N ALA A 33 -10.25 19.11 -47.25
CA ALA A 33 -10.52 18.99 -45.82
C ALA A 33 -9.95 20.17 -45.05
N SER A 34 -10.70 20.67 -44.07
CA SER A 34 -10.28 21.75 -43.17
C SER A 34 -9.93 21.15 -41.80
N THR A 35 -8.78 21.55 -41.29
CA THR A 35 -8.29 21.07 -39.97
C THR A 35 -7.67 22.21 -39.18
N THR A 36 -7.60 22.06 -37.87
CA THR A 36 -6.77 22.87 -36.99
C THR A 36 -5.60 22.03 -36.52
N LEU A 37 -4.42 22.61 -36.39
CA LEU A 37 -3.32 21.94 -35.69
C LEU A 37 -3.76 21.73 -34.23
N ARG A 38 -4.01 20.50 -33.87
CA ARG A 38 -4.01 20.12 -32.48
C ARG A 38 -2.56 19.85 -32.09
N TYR A 39 -2.08 20.63 -31.15
CA TYR A 39 -0.80 20.35 -30.54
C TYR A 39 -1.02 19.11 -29.63
N ASP A 40 -0.28 18.05 -29.88
CA ASP A 40 -0.29 16.92 -29.04
C ASP A 40 0.61 17.21 -27.83
N ASP A 41 0.00 17.47 -26.69
CA ASP A 41 0.65 17.76 -25.41
C ASP A 41 0.55 16.57 -24.44
N THR A 42 0.16 15.40 -24.95
CA THR A 42 -0.08 14.19 -24.12
C THR A 42 1.16 13.83 -23.31
N ALA A 43 2.35 13.86 -23.90
CA ALA A 43 3.59 13.56 -23.20
C ALA A 43 3.86 14.56 -22.04
N ALA A 44 3.66 15.85 -22.29
CA ALA A 44 3.85 16.88 -21.25
C ALA A 44 2.82 16.75 -20.13
N ARG A 45 1.57 16.40 -20.45
CA ARG A 45 0.51 16.15 -19.45
C ARG A 45 0.75 14.89 -18.66
N LEU A 46 1.31 13.86 -19.28
CA LEU A 46 1.71 12.63 -18.59
C LEU A 46 2.87 12.92 -17.62
N GLU A 47 3.86 13.66 -18.04
CA GLU A 47 4.97 14.08 -17.16
C GLU A 47 4.47 14.91 -15.97
N GLU A 48 3.56 15.86 -16.19
CA GLU A 48 2.90 16.62 -15.12
C GLU A 48 2.13 15.69 -14.16
N PHE A 49 1.39 14.74 -14.70
CA PHE A 49 0.64 13.76 -13.91
C PHE A 49 1.54 12.86 -13.06
N LEU A 50 2.59 12.30 -13.63
CA LEU A 50 3.56 11.47 -12.93
C LEU A 50 4.34 12.27 -11.88
N GLY A 51 4.75 13.49 -12.21
CA GLY A 51 5.41 14.39 -11.27
C GLY A 51 4.53 14.70 -10.06
N TRP A 52 3.25 14.96 -10.26
CA TRP A 52 2.29 15.13 -9.17
C TRP A 52 2.09 13.84 -8.38
N LEU A 53 1.91 12.69 -9.04
CA LEU A 53 1.65 11.40 -8.39
C LEU A 53 2.78 10.99 -7.44
N LEU A 54 4.02 11.35 -7.78
CA LEU A 54 5.22 11.06 -6.99
C LEU A 54 5.57 12.18 -5.99
N SER A 55 4.82 13.28 -5.98
CA SER A 55 5.01 14.41 -5.06
C SER A 55 4.14 14.29 -3.81
N LYS A 56 4.31 15.24 -2.89
CA LYS A 56 3.42 15.43 -1.73
C LYS A 56 2.38 16.54 -1.97
N ASP A 57 2.31 17.08 -3.18
CA ASP A 57 1.47 18.22 -3.51
C ASP A 57 0.00 17.82 -3.63
N SER A 58 -0.88 18.71 -3.19
CA SER A 58 -2.30 18.54 -3.44
C SER A 58 -2.64 18.87 -4.90
N GLN A 59 -3.70 18.28 -5.46
CA GLN A 59 -4.17 18.65 -6.79
C GLN A 59 -4.53 20.13 -6.93
N ALA A 60 -4.91 20.78 -5.82
CA ALA A 60 -5.23 22.21 -5.82
C ALA A 60 -4.00 23.10 -6.05
N ALA A 61 -2.81 22.60 -5.70
CA ALA A 61 -1.54 23.31 -5.92
C ALA A 61 -1.03 23.23 -7.36
N MET A 62 -1.60 22.33 -8.18
CA MET A 62 -1.17 22.15 -9.56
C MET A 62 -1.57 23.33 -10.46
N PRO A 63 -0.82 23.61 -11.55
CA PRO A 63 -1.11 24.70 -12.48
C PRO A 63 -2.56 24.70 -12.94
N GLY A 64 -3.23 25.85 -12.82
CA GLY A 64 -4.66 26.02 -13.15
C GLY A 64 -5.63 25.41 -12.12
N GLY A 65 -5.14 24.95 -10.97
CA GLY A 65 -5.92 24.40 -9.85
C GLY A 65 -6.46 22.99 -10.10
N GLY A 66 -6.97 22.36 -9.03
CA GLY A 66 -7.34 20.94 -9.02
C GLY A 66 -8.38 20.51 -10.05
N ARG A 67 -9.36 21.38 -10.39
CA ARG A 67 -10.35 21.07 -11.44
C ARG A 67 -9.71 20.98 -12.82
N SER A 68 -8.87 21.95 -13.18
CA SER A 68 -8.17 21.97 -14.46
C SER A 68 -7.18 20.82 -14.57
N PHE A 69 -6.44 20.54 -13.50
CA PHE A 69 -5.54 19.41 -13.42
C PHE A 69 -6.28 18.09 -13.67
N ARG A 70 -7.34 17.78 -12.90
CA ARG A 70 -8.13 16.56 -13.09
C ARG A 70 -8.68 16.41 -14.51
N ARG A 71 -9.19 17.50 -15.11
CA ARG A 71 -9.74 17.44 -16.47
C ARG A 71 -8.68 17.10 -17.52
N ARG A 72 -7.48 17.68 -17.44
CA ARG A 72 -6.43 17.42 -18.44
C ARG A 72 -5.65 16.14 -18.22
N THR A 73 -5.75 15.55 -17.02
CA THR A 73 -5.09 14.28 -16.67
C THR A 73 -6.07 13.10 -16.58
N ALA A 74 -7.35 13.33 -16.88
CA ALA A 74 -8.40 12.31 -16.72
C ALA A 74 -8.09 11.00 -17.45
N GLU A 75 -7.55 11.07 -18.66
CA GLU A 75 -7.19 9.90 -19.47
C GLU A 75 -6.11 9.02 -18.83
N PHE A 76 -5.21 9.59 -18.01
CA PHE A 76 -4.13 8.83 -17.35
C PHE A 76 -4.63 7.98 -16.17
N TRP A 77 -5.81 8.30 -15.63
CA TRP A 77 -6.46 7.47 -14.60
C TRP A 77 -7.14 6.21 -15.17
N GLU A 78 -7.38 6.18 -16.48
CA GLU A 78 -7.93 5.02 -17.18
C GLU A 78 -6.84 3.99 -17.55
N VAL A 79 -5.58 4.45 -17.61
CA VAL A 79 -4.43 3.58 -17.84
C VAL A 79 -4.01 2.97 -16.52
N TRP A 80 -4.43 1.72 -16.28
CA TRP A 80 -4.01 0.99 -15.09
C TRP A 80 -2.67 0.29 -15.34
N PRO A 81 -1.58 0.68 -14.64
CA PRO A 81 -0.33 -0.02 -14.79
C PRO A 81 -0.47 -1.43 -14.22
N MET A 82 -0.22 -2.44 -15.04
CA MET A 82 -0.12 -3.81 -14.58
C MET A 82 1.28 -4.06 -14.03
N PRO A 83 1.43 -4.72 -12.87
CA PRO A 83 2.76 -5.12 -12.41
C PRO A 83 3.36 -6.10 -13.41
N VAL A 84 4.56 -5.80 -13.89
CA VAL A 84 5.31 -6.74 -14.72
C VAL A 84 6.16 -7.57 -13.76
N PRO A 85 5.93 -8.90 -13.70
CA PRO A 85 6.77 -9.78 -12.89
C PRO A 85 8.22 -9.69 -13.37
N ASP A 86 9.13 -9.36 -12.46
CA ASP A 86 10.55 -9.27 -12.80
C ASP A 86 11.25 -10.63 -12.82
N GLY A 87 10.60 -11.69 -12.29
CA GLY A 87 11.17 -13.03 -12.15
C GLY A 87 12.35 -13.11 -11.17
N GLU A 88 12.62 -12.02 -10.45
CA GLU A 88 13.75 -11.95 -9.52
C GLU A 88 13.45 -12.73 -8.23
N LEU A 89 14.47 -13.46 -7.76
CA LEU A 89 14.42 -14.16 -6.49
C LEU A 89 14.77 -13.20 -5.35
N HIS A 90 13.78 -12.85 -4.56
CA HIS A 90 13.97 -12.00 -3.39
C HIS A 90 14.22 -12.85 -2.13
N ARG A 91 15.20 -12.45 -1.33
CA ARG A 91 15.43 -13.10 -0.05
C ARG A 91 14.31 -12.79 0.95
N VAL A 92 13.90 -11.53 1.04
CA VAL A 92 12.86 -11.05 1.94
C VAL A 92 11.86 -10.22 1.16
N LEU A 93 10.57 -10.53 1.32
CA LEU A 93 9.46 -9.72 0.82
C LEU A 93 8.57 -9.24 1.96
N TYR A 94 8.01 -8.07 1.79
CA TYR A 94 7.06 -7.44 2.71
C TYR A 94 5.70 -7.37 2.02
N VAL A 95 4.66 -7.79 2.71
CA VAL A 95 3.29 -7.73 2.19
C VAL A 95 2.38 -6.97 3.14
N ASP A 96 1.53 -6.13 2.56
CA ASP A 96 0.56 -5.34 3.31
C ASP A 96 -0.68 -5.05 2.47
N GLY A 97 -1.80 -4.74 3.13
CA GLY A 97 -3.05 -4.34 2.51
C GLY A 97 -3.38 -2.88 2.81
N ILE A 98 -3.50 -2.06 1.76
CA ILE A 98 -3.88 -0.65 1.89
C ILE A 98 -5.34 -0.48 1.50
N TRP A 99 -6.20 -0.20 2.46
CA TRP A 99 -7.61 0.10 2.22
C TRP A 99 -7.76 1.51 1.65
N VAL A 100 -8.18 1.58 0.40
CA VAL A 100 -8.42 2.84 -0.33
C VAL A 100 -9.87 3.28 -0.15
N ALA A 101 -10.79 2.33 -0.08
CA ALA A 101 -12.20 2.56 0.17
C ALA A 101 -12.78 1.40 1.00
N ARG A 102 -14.05 1.50 1.38
CA ARG A 102 -14.72 0.49 2.21
C ARG A 102 -14.67 -0.93 1.61
N ASP A 103 -14.71 -1.02 0.31
CA ASP A 103 -14.78 -2.26 -0.48
C ASP A 103 -13.65 -2.37 -1.51
N LEU A 104 -12.56 -1.64 -1.28
CA LEU A 104 -11.38 -1.66 -2.14
C LEU A 104 -10.10 -1.65 -1.31
N VAL A 105 -9.34 -2.72 -1.41
CA VAL A 105 -8.00 -2.86 -0.85
C VAL A 105 -6.99 -3.09 -1.97
N VAL A 106 -5.85 -2.44 -1.87
CA VAL A 106 -4.67 -2.69 -2.69
C VAL A 106 -3.71 -3.54 -1.89
N LEU A 107 -3.56 -4.79 -2.26
CA LEU A 107 -2.56 -5.69 -1.72
C LEU A 107 -1.23 -5.38 -2.38
N ILE A 108 -0.18 -5.20 -1.61
CA ILE A 108 1.14 -4.80 -2.09
C ILE A 108 2.18 -5.81 -1.63
N CYS A 109 3.09 -6.13 -2.53
CA CYS A 109 4.30 -6.88 -2.24
C CYS A 109 5.52 -6.01 -2.57
N CYS A 110 6.40 -5.79 -1.58
CA CYS A 110 7.58 -4.96 -1.71
C CYS A 110 8.85 -5.76 -1.38
N SER A 111 9.94 -5.47 -2.08
CA SER A 111 11.29 -5.68 -1.54
C SER A 111 11.64 -4.54 -0.58
N GLY A 112 12.80 -4.55 0.06
CA GLY A 112 13.21 -3.38 0.88
C GLY A 112 13.38 -2.09 0.09
N GLU A 113 13.41 -2.14 -1.25
CA GLU A 113 13.76 -1.03 -2.13
C GLU A 113 12.60 -0.57 -3.03
N ARG A 114 11.72 -1.50 -3.44
CA ARG A 114 10.67 -1.20 -4.44
C ARG A 114 9.43 -2.06 -4.26
N VAL A 115 8.34 -1.60 -4.87
CA VAL A 115 7.14 -2.43 -5.07
C VAL A 115 7.45 -3.46 -6.15
N VAL A 116 7.30 -4.74 -5.79
CA VAL A 116 7.49 -5.89 -6.70
C VAL A 116 6.20 -6.20 -7.46
N SER A 117 5.06 -6.15 -6.74
CA SER A 117 3.76 -6.39 -7.34
C SER A 117 2.65 -5.82 -6.47
N TRP A 118 1.46 -5.67 -7.07
CA TRP A 118 0.24 -5.30 -6.36
C TRP A 118 -0.97 -6.01 -6.96
N TYR A 119 -2.04 -6.11 -6.17
CA TYR A 119 -3.30 -6.67 -6.61
C TYR A 119 -4.48 -5.93 -5.97
N MET A 120 -5.47 -5.55 -6.76
CA MET A 120 -6.68 -4.89 -6.24
C MET A 120 -7.76 -5.91 -5.93
N ALA A 121 -8.34 -5.80 -4.75
CA ALA A 121 -9.39 -6.71 -4.30
C ALA A 121 -10.47 -5.97 -3.49
N ARG A 122 -11.61 -6.63 -3.29
CA ARG A 122 -12.65 -6.13 -2.39
C ARG A 122 -12.36 -6.44 -0.92
N SER A 123 -11.49 -7.40 -0.65
CA SER A 123 -11.11 -7.80 0.70
C SER A 123 -9.81 -8.60 0.69
N GLU A 124 -9.15 -8.64 1.84
CA GLU A 124 -7.89 -9.38 2.07
C GLU A 124 -8.15 -10.89 2.29
N ASN A 125 -8.82 -11.53 1.34
CA ASN A 125 -9.07 -12.96 1.41
C ASN A 125 -7.91 -13.77 0.78
N SER A 126 -7.86 -15.08 1.06
CA SER A 126 -6.78 -15.95 0.58
C SER A 126 -6.65 -15.99 -0.94
N ARG A 127 -7.78 -15.91 -1.68
CA ARG A 127 -7.76 -15.91 -3.15
C ARG A 127 -7.07 -14.66 -3.70
N ALA A 128 -7.35 -13.49 -3.11
CA ALA A 128 -6.73 -12.23 -3.51
C ALA A 128 -5.22 -12.25 -3.23
N TRP A 129 -4.82 -12.74 -2.07
CA TRP A 129 -3.41 -12.92 -1.73
C TRP A 129 -2.70 -13.91 -2.65
N SER A 130 -3.32 -15.04 -2.96
CA SER A 130 -2.77 -16.01 -3.93
C SER A 130 -2.61 -15.40 -5.33
N ALA A 131 -3.55 -14.55 -5.77
CA ALA A 131 -3.46 -13.86 -7.05
C ALA A 131 -2.27 -12.86 -7.09
N LEU A 132 -2.02 -12.13 -5.98
CA LEU A 132 -0.84 -11.28 -5.84
C LEU A 132 0.46 -12.09 -5.91
N MET A 133 0.49 -13.24 -5.23
CA MET A 133 1.71 -14.05 -5.03
C MET A 133 2.07 -14.92 -6.24
N ALA A 134 1.07 -15.35 -7.01
CA ALA A 134 1.25 -16.30 -8.12
C ALA A 134 2.33 -15.91 -9.14
N PRO A 135 2.47 -14.65 -9.57
CA PRO A 135 3.49 -14.24 -10.51
C PRO A 135 4.88 -14.01 -9.89
N ILE A 136 5.01 -14.10 -8.56
CA ILE A 136 6.25 -13.77 -7.84
C ILE A 136 6.94 -15.07 -7.40
N PRO A 137 8.23 -15.25 -7.68
CA PRO A 137 9.00 -16.37 -7.12
C PRO A 137 8.96 -16.37 -5.59
N ALA A 138 8.82 -17.56 -4.99
CA ALA A 138 8.73 -17.70 -3.53
C ALA A 138 9.99 -17.17 -2.83
N PRO A 139 9.90 -16.23 -1.87
CA PRO A 139 11.03 -15.72 -1.13
C PRO A 139 11.45 -16.70 -0.03
N GLU A 140 12.64 -16.50 0.57
CA GLU A 140 13.04 -17.24 1.78
C GLU A 140 12.17 -16.84 2.98
N VAL A 141 11.88 -15.54 3.11
CA VAL A 141 11.09 -14.96 4.22
C VAL A 141 10.08 -13.98 3.66
N VAL A 142 8.86 -14.02 4.18
CA VAL A 142 7.85 -12.99 3.96
C VAL A 142 7.45 -12.35 5.28
N VAL A 143 7.43 -11.02 5.31
CA VAL A 143 6.99 -10.22 6.45
C VAL A 143 5.55 -9.75 6.22
N THR A 144 4.66 -10.01 7.19
CA THR A 144 3.22 -9.71 7.10
C THR A 144 2.66 -9.20 8.43
N ASP A 145 1.50 -8.55 8.39
CA ASP A 145 0.73 -8.16 9.58
C ASP A 145 0.10 -9.33 10.34
N GLY A 146 0.07 -10.53 9.74
CA GLY A 146 -0.46 -11.76 10.34
C GLY A 146 -1.94 -12.02 10.03
N GLY A 147 -2.52 -11.41 8.99
CA GLY A 147 -3.89 -11.65 8.55
C GLY A 147 -4.15 -13.12 8.16
N SER A 148 -5.31 -13.67 8.57
CA SER A 148 -5.67 -15.08 8.31
C SER A 148 -5.79 -15.41 6.82
N GLY A 149 -6.22 -14.45 6.00
CA GLY A 149 -6.30 -14.59 4.53
C GLY A 149 -4.93 -14.85 3.93
N PHE A 150 -3.92 -14.06 4.34
CA PHE A 150 -2.54 -14.25 3.91
C PHE A 150 -1.96 -15.56 4.43
N ALA A 151 -2.19 -15.88 5.72
CA ALA A 151 -1.68 -17.12 6.32
C ALA A 151 -2.16 -18.39 5.61
N LYS A 152 -3.37 -18.38 5.04
CA LYS A 152 -3.85 -19.46 4.18
C LYS A 152 -3.16 -19.45 2.81
N ALA A 153 -3.09 -18.30 2.17
CA ALA A 153 -2.51 -18.15 0.82
C ALA A 153 -1.02 -18.56 0.78
N VAL A 154 -0.23 -18.15 1.79
CA VAL A 154 1.21 -18.47 1.83
C VAL A 154 1.49 -19.95 1.93
N ARG A 155 0.69 -20.70 2.69
CA ARG A 155 0.83 -22.17 2.78
C ARG A 155 0.56 -22.88 1.46
N GLU A 156 -0.34 -22.33 0.64
CA GLU A 156 -0.73 -22.91 -0.64
C GLU A 156 0.23 -22.49 -1.78
N THR A 157 0.67 -21.22 -1.78
CA THR A 157 1.46 -20.64 -2.88
C THR A 157 2.97 -20.70 -2.65
N TRP A 158 3.41 -20.46 -1.40
CA TRP A 158 4.83 -20.44 -1.01
C TRP A 158 5.13 -21.36 0.19
N PRO A 159 4.90 -22.68 0.08
CA PRO A 159 4.89 -23.60 1.23
C PRO A 159 6.24 -23.72 1.96
N ARG A 160 7.35 -23.29 1.34
CA ARG A 160 8.69 -23.31 1.94
C ARG A 160 9.13 -21.96 2.50
N THR A 161 8.36 -20.91 2.26
CA THR A 161 8.68 -19.56 2.74
C THR A 161 8.42 -19.46 4.24
N ARG A 162 9.39 -18.94 4.98
CA ARG A 162 9.22 -18.62 6.40
C ARG A 162 8.40 -17.34 6.54
N VAL A 163 7.42 -17.36 7.42
CA VAL A 163 6.54 -16.22 7.69
C VAL A 163 7.02 -15.51 8.94
N GLN A 164 7.40 -14.24 8.80
CA GLN A 164 7.73 -13.34 9.90
C GLN A 164 6.59 -12.35 10.11
N ARG A 165 6.10 -12.25 11.33
CA ARG A 165 5.15 -11.20 11.66
C ARG A 165 5.85 -9.84 11.73
N CYS A 166 5.25 -8.81 11.18
CA CYS A 166 5.77 -7.45 11.20
C CYS A 166 5.80 -6.91 12.64
N THR A 167 6.99 -6.58 13.12
CA THR A 167 7.21 -6.03 14.48
C THR A 167 6.53 -4.68 14.66
N PHE A 168 6.50 -3.85 13.61
CA PHE A 168 5.78 -2.57 13.63
C PHE A 168 4.27 -2.76 13.86
N HIS A 169 3.63 -3.71 13.16
CA HIS A 169 2.21 -4.01 13.35
C HIS A 169 1.94 -4.60 14.73
N ALA A 170 2.81 -5.47 15.24
CA ALA A 170 2.70 -6.01 16.59
C ALA A 170 2.78 -4.88 17.64
N PHE A 171 3.77 -3.98 17.54
CA PHE A 171 3.86 -2.80 18.40
C PHE A 171 2.63 -1.90 18.29
N SER A 172 2.17 -1.61 17.07
CA SER A 172 1.01 -0.76 16.82
C SER A 172 -0.27 -1.33 17.44
N GLN A 173 -0.44 -2.66 17.44
CA GLN A 173 -1.55 -3.31 18.12
C GLN A 173 -1.45 -3.19 19.65
N VAL A 174 -0.27 -3.41 20.24
CA VAL A 174 -0.07 -3.19 21.67
C VAL A 174 -0.38 -1.74 22.03
N LYS A 175 0.15 -0.77 21.30
CA LYS A 175 -0.13 0.66 21.48
C LYS A 175 -1.64 0.98 21.41
N ARG A 176 -2.38 0.34 20.50
CA ARG A 176 -3.84 0.49 20.38
C ARG A 176 -4.58 0.02 21.64
N TYR A 177 -4.13 -1.07 22.26
CA TYR A 177 -4.76 -1.62 23.44
C TYR A 177 -4.30 -0.98 24.75
N THR A 178 -3.03 -0.61 24.88
CA THR A 178 -2.46 0.00 26.09
C THR A 178 -2.55 1.52 26.09
N THR A 179 -2.72 2.18 24.93
CA THR A 179 -2.49 3.61 24.68
C THR A 179 -0.99 3.97 24.71
N THR A 180 -0.67 5.25 24.46
CA THR A 180 0.73 5.76 24.54
C THR A 180 1.17 6.08 25.97
N ARG A 181 0.23 6.16 26.93
CA ARG A 181 0.46 6.46 28.34
C ARG A 181 -0.36 5.51 29.21
N PRO A 182 0.01 4.24 29.30
CA PRO A 182 -0.73 3.26 30.10
C PRO A 182 -0.74 3.65 31.59
N LYS A 183 -1.90 3.55 32.22
CA LYS A 183 -2.04 3.86 33.66
C LYS A 183 -1.56 2.71 34.55
N LEU A 184 -1.88 1.47 34.14
CA LEU A 184 -1.52 0.25 34.89
C LEU A 184 -0.04 -0.08 34.69
N GLN A 185 0.63 -0.56 35.71
CA GLN A 185 2.04 -0.96 35.65
C GLN A 185 2.25 -2.07 34.61
N ALA A 186 1.44 -3.13 34.64
CA ALA A 186 1.47 -4.17 33.61
C ALA A 186 1.40 -3.62 32.19
N GLY A 187 0.56 -2.60 31.97
CA GLY A 187 0.44 -1.95 30.66
C GLY A 187 1.65 -1.12 30.28
N ARG A 188 2.29 -0.42 31.25
CA ARG A 188 3.52 0.36 30.98
C ARG A 188 4.67 -0.56 30.59
N GLU A 189 4.85 -1.64 31.31
CA GLU A 189 5.90 -2.64 31.04
C GLU A 189 5.69 -3.31 29.68
N LEU A 190 4.45 -3.77 29.40
CA LEU A 190 4.13 -4.39 28.11
C LEU A 190 4.35 -3.43 26.93
N TYR A 191 4.00 -2.13 27.11
CA TYR A 191 4.24 -1.12 26.10
C TYR A 191 5.73 -0.94 25.83
N LEU A 192 6.59 -0.93 26.87
CA LEU A 192 8.04 -0.83 26.72
C LEU A 192 8.61 -2.07 26.02
N ILE A 193 8.19 -3.26 26.42
CA ILE A 193 8.58 -4.52 25.77
C ILE A 193 8.21 -4.49 24.29
N ALA A 194 6.99 -4.08 23.95
CA ALA A 194 6.56 -3.99 22.57
C ALA A 194 7.32 -2.91 21.77
N ARG A 195 7.67 -1.79 22.39
CA ARG A 195 8.46 -0.73 21.74
C ARG A 195 9.86 -1.20 21.40
N ASP A 196 10.46 -1.97 22.28
CA ASP A 196 11.83 -2.46 22.13
C ASP A 196 11.99 -3.41 20.92
N LEU A 197 10.88 -4.03 20.44
CA LEU A 197 10.86 -4.80 19.18
C LEU A 197 11.40 -4.01 17.97
N MET A 198 11.17 -2.70 17.96
CA MET A 198 11.58 -1.84 16.83
C MET A 198 13.09 -1.67 16.71
N GLY A 199 13.86 -2.01 17.76
CA GLY A 199 15.31 -1.90 17.81
C GLY A 199 16.04 -3.24 17.83
N ILE A 200 15.36 -4.36 17.54
CA ILE A 200 15.98 -5.68 17.50
C ILE A 200 16.66 -5.90 16.14
N GLU A 201 17.99 -5.93 16.16
CA GLU A 201 18.82 -6.12 14.96
C GLU A 201 19.63 -7.43 14.99
N THR A 202 19.74 -8.09 16.16
CA THR A 202 20.54 -9.29 16.33
C THR A 202 19.74 -10.43 17.00
N LEU A 203 20.14 -11.67 16.73
CA LEU A 203 19.52 -12.84 17.35
C LEU A 203 19.62 -12.78 18.87
N HIS A 204 20.77 -12.42 19.41
CA HIS A 204 20.96 -12.29 20.86
C HIS A 204 20.00 -11.28 21.50
N ARG A 205 19.76 -10.12 20.84
CA ARG A 205 18.75 -9.17 21.33
C ARG A 205 17.33 -9.72 21.24
N ALA A 206 17.06 -10.53 20.23
CA ALA A 206 15.76 -11.20 20.10
C ALA A 206 15.54 -12.20 21.23
N GLU A 207 16.56 -12.99 21.58
CA GLU A 207 16.53 -13.96 22.70
C GLU A 207 16.25 -13.25 24.03
N LEU A 208 17.00 -12.20 24.35
CA LEU A 208 16.79 -11.39 25.55
C LEU A 208 15.38 -10.74 25.59
N TRP A 209 14.89 -10.33 24.44
CA TRP A 209 13.54 -9.80 24.34
C TRP A 209 12.48 -10.86 24.64
N VAL A 210 12.65 -12.08 24.11
CA VAL A 210 11.74 -13.22 24.35
C VAL A 210 11.73 -13.56 25.84
N GLU A 211 12.89 -13.69 26.49
CA GLU A 211 13.01 -13.95 27.94
C GLU A 211 12.24 -12.90 28.73
N ARG A 212 12.51 -11.62 28.49
CA ARG A 212 11.83 -10.52 29.17
C ARG A 212 10.32 -10.54 28.97
N TYR A 213 9.86 -10.90 27.77
CA TYR A 213 8.44 -11.01 27.48
C TYR A 213 7.81 -12.20 28.23
N LEU A 214 8.48 -13.34 28.29
CA LEU A 214 8.00 -14.51 29.01
C LEU A 214 7.96 -14.26 30.54
N ASP A 215 8.95 -13.59 31.09
CA ASP A 215 8.98 -13.16 32.49
C ASP A 215 7.79 -12.26 32.81
N TRP A 216 7.50 -11.29 31.94
CA TRP A 216 6.32 -10.45 32.08
C TRP A 216 5.02 -11.27 32.04
N CYS A 217 4.92 -12.23 31.13
CA CYS A 217 3.76 -13.12 31.03
C CYS A 217 3.55 -13.94 32.31
N GLY A 218 4.61 -14.47 32.88
CA GLY A 218 4.57 -15.21 34.15
C GLY A 218 4.19 -14.33 35.31
N PHE A 219 4.85 -13.18 35.46
CA PHE A 219 4.60 -12.26 36.58
C PHE A 219 3.16 -11.74 36.64
N TRP A 220 2.59 -11.41 35.49
CA TRP A 220 1.24 -10.83 35.38
C TRP A 220 0.14 -11.88 35.08
N ALA A 221 0.44 -13.18 35.16
CA ALA A 221 -0.49 -14.24 34.78
C ALA A 221 -1.81 -14.14 35.53
N ASP A 222 -1.77 -14.17 36.89
CA ASP A 222 -2.96 -14.13 37.76
C ASP A 222 -3.74 -12.81 37.56
N PHE A 223 -3.03 -11.68 37.49
CA PHE A 223 -3.65 -10.38 37.25
C PHE A 223 -4.46 -10.35 35.94
N LEU A 224 -3.97 -11.00 34.90
CA LEU A 224 -4.65 -11.08 33.61
C LEU A 224 -5.83 -12.06 33.60
N GLU A 225 -5.92 -12.98 34.57
CA GLU A 225 -7.05 -13.87 34.72
C GLU A 225 -8.18 -13.29 35.60
N ASP A 226 -7.97 -12.12 36.21
CA ASP A 226 -9.00 -11.42 36.98
C ASP A 226 -10.28 -11.21 36.16
N ARG A 227 -11.42 -11.47 36.81
CA ARG A 227 -12.74 -11.38 36.19
C ARG A 227 -13.66 -10.47 36.98
N THR A 228 -14.44 -9.71 36.24
CA THR A 228 -15.52 -8.87 36.80
C THR A 228 -16.85 -9.24 36.16
N VAL A 229 -17.95 -8.80 36.77
CA VAL A 229 -19.29 -9.00 36.21
C VAL A 229 -19.76 -7.66 35.61
N VAL A 230 -20.09 -7.68 34.33
CA VAL A 230 -20.66 -6.55 33.61
C VAL A 230 -21.96 -7.03 32.94
N ASP A 231 -23.05 -6.37 33.22
CA ASP A 231 -24.40 -6.73 32.71
C ASP A 231 -24.74 -8.22 32.90
N GLY A 232 -24.41 -8.76 34.08
CA GLY A 232 -24.66 -10.16 34.45
C GLY A 232 -23.72 -11.19 33.77
N ARG A 233 -22.72 -10.74 32.99
CA ARG A 233 -21.75 -11.62 32.31
C ARG A 233 -20.38 -11.50 32.96
N ARG A 234 -19.74 -12.64 33.21
CA ARG A 234 -18.34 -12.67 33.65
C ARG A 234 -17.43 -12.37 32.46
N VAL A 235 -16.68 -11.27 32.57
CA VAL A 235 -15.72 -10.82 31.58
C VAL A 235 -14.33 -10.67 32.22
N TYR A 236 -13.27 -10.71 31.42
CA TYR A 236 -11.93 -10.41 31.93
C TYR A 236 -11.81 -8.93 32.27
N THR A 237 -11.38 -8.61 33.49
CA THR A 237 -11.17 -7.24 33.96
C THR A 237 -10.14 -6.51 33.08
N HIS A 238 -9.13 -7.22 32.63
CA HIS A 238 -7.99 -6.71 31.86
C HIS A 238 -7.98 -7.17 30.40
N GLU A 239 -9.16 -7.30 29.78
CA GLU A 239 -9.31 -7.81 28.40
C GLU A 239 -8.41 -7.08 27.37
N ARG A 240 -8.24 -5.78 27.51
CA ARG A 240 -7.36 -5.01 26.60
C ARG A 240 -5.90 -5.42 26.73
N LEU A 241 -5.40 -5.66 27.95
CA LEU A 241 -4.03 -6.15 28.16
C LEU A 241 -3.86 -7.59 27.68
N ARG A 242 -4.88 -8.43 27.83
CA ARG A 242 -4.89 -9.80 27.28
C ARG A 242 -4.74 -9.78 25.75
N ARG A 243 -5.48 -8.91 25.08
CA ARG A 243 -5.35 -8.72 23.62
C ARG A 243 -3.98 -8.15 23.22
N ALA A 244 -3.45 -7.21 23.99
CA ALA A 244 -2.10 -6.69 23.77
C ALA A 244 -1.04 -7.79 23.91
N ARG A 245 -1.13 -8.63 24.97
CA ARG A 245 -0.28 -9.81 25.15
C ARG A 245 -0.37 -10.75 23.95
N SER A 246 -1.58 -11.11 23.53
CA SER A 246 -1.81 -12.01 22.40
C SER A 246 -1.15 -11.52 21.11
N SER A 247 -1.08 -10.19 20.91
CA SER A 247 -0.40 -9.61 19.75
C SER A 247 1.11 -9.87 19.74
N LEU A 248 1.74 -10.01 20.92
CA LEU A 248 3.17 -10.33 21.04
C LEU A 248 3.41 -11.84 21.05
N SER A 249 2.50 -12.62 21.65
CA SER A 249 2.64 -14.09 21.69
C SER A 249 2.83 -14.70 20.31
N SER A 250 2.17 -14.16 19.30
CA SER A 250 2.29 -14.62 17.91
C SER A 250 3.65 -14.31 17.22
N LEU A 251 4.59 -13.65 17.93
CA LEU A 251 5.97 -13.48 17.49
C LEU A 251 6.91 -14.55 18.06
N VAL A 252 6.48 -15.22 19.14
CA VAL A 252 7.29 -16.13 19.94
C VAL A 252 6.92 -17.60 19.69
N CYS A 253 5.72 -17.85 19.12
CA CYS A 253 5.19 -19.20 18.86
C CYS A 253 5.38 -19.64 17.42
#